data_0b02c44f10bd8c4cc91d042a670dde24
#
_entry.id   0b02c44f10bd8c4cc91d042a670dde24
#
_cell.length_a   1.000
_cell.length_b   1.000
_cell.length_c   1.000
_cell.angle_alpha   90.00
_cell.angle_beta   90.00
_cell.angle_gamma   90.00
#
_symmetry.space_group_name_H-M   'P 1'
#
loop_
_entity.id
_entity.type
_entity.pdbx_description
1 polymer ?
#
loop_
_entity_poly.entity_id
_entity_poly.type
_entity_poly.pdbx_seq_one_letter_code
_entity_poly.pdbx_strand_id
1 'polypeptide(L)'
;MSGEPSVINVPAWRSELPVLTGRGVTLREPVPQDFLSILDVLSLADATRFGLDEPLSEVSIQELIERFVRERESGVAVTYAVTAANTGLIVGLVQVRQLDPSFEAAEWECTIAPSWRGSGTFLETARLAGSFAFGTLGTHRLEARVLLQNGRANGALRKLGAVQEGVLRRSARRAGKYVDQVLWSLLKEDWGDHWVSIAPRVH
;
A
#
# COMPACT_ATOMS: atom_id res chain seq x y z
N MET A 1 6.24 44.59 -16.96
CA MET A 1 6.22 43.14 -17.27
C MET A 1 5.56 42.46 -16.06
N SER A 2 4.26 42.22 -16.18
CA SER A 2 3.43 41.63 -15.12
C SER A 2 3.56 40.09 -15.27
N GLY A 3 4.31 39.48 -14.34
CA GLY A 3 4.34 38.01 -14.25
C GLY A 3 3.00 37.52 -13.70
N GLU A 4 2.24 36.81 -14.50
CA GLU A 4 1.09 36.08 -14.00
C GLU A 4 1.55 35.05 -12.94
N PRO A 5 0.84 34.93 -11.81
CA PRO A 5 1.17 33.87 -10.85
C PRO A 5 0.92 32.51 -11.53
N SER A 6 1.95 31.69 -11.61
CA SER A 6 1.80 30.30 -12.08
C SER A 6 0.83 29.59 -11.13
N VAL A 7 -0.33 29.23 -11.63
CA VAL A 7 -1.29 28.39 -10.91
C VAL A 7 -0.61 27.05 -10.66
N ILE A 8 -0.24 26.79 -9.40
CA ILE A 8 0.29 25.47 -9.00
C ILE A 8 -0.88 24.50 -9.13
N ASN A 9 -0.85 23.69 -10.18
CA ASN A 9 -1.86 22.66 -10.39
C ASN A 9 -1.63 21.51 -9.39
N VAL A 10 -2.35 21.57 -8.27
CA VAL A 10 -2.30 20.51 -7.24
C VAL A 10 -3.05 19.30 -7.80
N PRO A 11 -2.42 18.10 -7.85
CA PRO A 11 -3.09 16.90 -8.32
C PRO A 11 -4.37 16.61 -7.52
N ALA A 12 -5.45 16.22 -8.20
CA ALA A 12 -6.77 15.99 -7.59
C ALA A 12 -6.74 14.99 -6.43
N TRP A 13 -5.87 13.98 -6.49
CA TRP A 13 -5.73 12.97 -5.43
C TRP A 13 -5.24 13.55 -4.09
N ARG A 14 -4.61 14.73 -4.08
CA ARG A 14 -4.23 15.41 -2.83
C ARG A 14 -5.43 15.99 -2.09
N SER A 15 -6.49 16.34 -2.80
CA SER A 15 -7.73 16.83 -2.20
C SER A 15 -8.62 15.68 -1.74
N GLU A 16 -8.74 14.63 -2.55
CA GLU A 16 -9.57 13.46 -2.27
C GLU A 16 -9.03 12.24 -3.03
N LEU A 17 -8.97 11.08 -2.38
CA LEU A 17 -8.60 9.84 -3.04
C LEU A 17 -9.79 9.27 -3.81
N PRO A 18 -9.59 8.86 -5.09
CA PRO A 18 -10.63 8.15 -5.81
C PRO A 18 -10.88 6.77 -5.18
N VAL A 19 -12.13 6.34 -5.16
CA VAL A 19 -12.47 4.96 -4.80
C VAL A 19 -12.04 4.04 -5.94
N LEU A 20 -11.24 3.01 -5.62
CA LEU A 20 -10.75 2.03 -6.59
C LEU A 20 -11.52 0.73 -6.39
N THR A 21 -12.30 0.34 -7.40
CA THR A 21 -13.19 -0.82 -7.30
C THR A 21 -12.63 -2.01 -8.07
N GLY A 22 -12.45 -3.13 -7.38
CA GLY A 22 -12.15 -4.44 -7.93
C GLY A 22 -13.37 -5.37 -7.92
N ARG A 23 -13.14 -6.66 -8.14
CA ARG A 23 -14.21 -7.68 -8.11
C ARG A 23 -14.57 -8.09 -6.69
N GLY A 24 -13.57 -8.32 -5.84
CA GLY A 24 -13.71 -8.79 -4.47
C GLY A 24 -13.35 -7.76 -3.42
N VAL A 25 -12.66 -6.68 -3.80
CA VAL A 25 -12.24 -5.62 -2.89
C VAL A 25 -12.52 -4.24 -3.46
N THR A 26 -12.71 -3.28 -2.56
CA THR A 26 -12.74 -1.85 -2.87
C THR A 26 -11.71 -1.14 -2.00
N LEU A 27 -10.96 -0.21 -2.58
CA LEU A 27 -10.03 0.64 -1.86
C LEU A 27 -10.64 2.04 -1.73
N ARG A 28 -10.76 2.53 -0.51
CA ARG A 28 -11.24 3.88 -0.21
C ARG A 28 -10.37 4.54 0.86
N GLU A 29 -10.40 5.85 0.95
CA GLU A 29 -9.72 6.56 2.02
C GLU A 29 -10.24 6.11 3.40
N PRO A 30 -9.37 5.85 4.40
CA PRO A 30 -9.78 5.60 5.77
C PRO A 30 -10.46 6.84 6.36
N VAL A 31 -11.55 6.65 7.10
CA VAL A 31 -12.27 7.72 7.81
C VAL A 31 -12.20 7.49 9.33
N PRO A 32 -12.40 8.53 10.17
CA PRO A 32 -12.30 8.38 11.63
C PRO A 32 -13.14 7.23 12.22
N GLN A 33 -14.29 6.94 11.62
CA GLN A 33 -15.18 5.87 12.07
C GLN A 33 -14.61 4.45 11.86
N ASP A 34 -13.56 4.32 11.07
CA ASP A 34 -12.91 3.04 10.77
C ASP A 34 -11.95 2.56 11.88
N PHE A 35 -11.73 3.36 12.92
CA PHE A 35 -10.65 3.16 13.89
C PHE A 35 -10.67 1.77 14.54
N LEU A 36 -11.83 1.26 14.95
CA LEU A 36 -11.93 -0.09 15.54
C LEU A 36 -11.55 -1.19 14.55
N SER A 37 -12.05 -1.10 13.33
CA SER A 37 -11.74 -2.09 12.28
C SER A 37 -10.26 -2.06 11.89
N ILE A 38 -9.65 -0.87 11.85
CA ILE A 38 -8.22 -0.71 11.58
C ILE A 38 -7.39 -1.24 12.76
N LEU A 39 -7.81 -0.97 13.99
CA LEU A 39 -7.17 -1.52 15.19
C LEU A 39 -7.16 -3.06 15.15
N ASP A 40 -8.28 -3.67 14.80
CA ASP A 40 -8.38 -5.13 14.67
C ASP A 40 -7.41 -5.68 13.61
N VAL A 41 -7.41 -5.07 12.41
CA VAL A 41 -6.51 -5.47 11.32
C VAL A 41 -5.04 -5.36 11.74
N LEU A 42 -4.64 -4.26 12.37
CA LEU A 42 -3.25 -4.01 12.76
C LEU A 42 -2.81 -4.81 13.99
N SER A 43 -3.73 -5.12 14.91
CA SER A 43 -3.46 -5.99 16.05
C SER A 43 -3.12 -7.42 15.64
N LEU A 44 -3.68 -7.87 14.52
CA LEU A 44 -3.43 -9.19 13.94
C LEU A 44 -2.27 -9.19 12.92
N ALA A 45 -1.65 -8.03 12.66
CA ALA A 45 -0.59 -7.91 11.67
C ALA A 45 0.74 -8.49 12.17
N ASP A 46 1.31 -9.41 11.40
CA ASP A 46 2.60 -10.04 11.72
C ASP A 46 3.80 -9.11 11.48
N ALA A 47 3.65 -8.12 10.61
CA ALA A 47 4.79 -7.35 10.08
C ALA A 47 4.54 -5.85 9.97
N THR A 48 3.59 -5.43 9.16
CA THR A 48 3.43 -4.02 8.78
C THR A 48 2.42 -3.32 9.68
N ARG A 49 2.83 -2.26 10.33
CA ARG A 49 2.00 -1.47 11.25
C ARG A 49 2.00 0.02 10.93
N PHE A 50 2.38 0.39 9.72
CA PHE A 50 2.37 1.78 9.25
C PHE A 50 3.08 2.75 10.20
N GLY A 51 4.23 2.28 10.74
CA GLY A 51 5.05 3.07 11.67
C GLY A 51 4.49 3.23 13.09
N LEU A 52 3.51 2.42 13.49
CA LEU A 52 3.04 2.36 14.88
C LEU A 52 3.89 1.38 15.71
N ASP A 53 4.21 1.80 16.92
CA ASP A 53 4.82 0.96 17.95
C ASP A 53 3.74 0.26 18.81
N GLU A 54 4.14 -0.73 19.59
CA GLU A 54 3.27 -1.36 20.58
C GLU A 54 3.33 -0.60 21.92
N PRO A 55 2.21 -0.63 22.71
CA PRO A 55 0.92 -1.23 22.39
C PRO A 55 0.06 -0.35 21.47
N LEU A 56 -0.72 -0.98 20.57
CA LEU A 56 -1.73 -0.29 19.78
C LEU A 56 -2.91 0.10 20.68
N SER A 57 -3.44 1.31 20.49
CA SER A 57 -4.58 1.85 21.22
C SER A 57 -5.55 2.55 20.27
N GLU A 58 -6.78 2.77 20.72
CA GLU A 58 -7.76 3.54 19.94
C GLU A 58 -7.22 4.93 19.59
N VAL A 59 -6.58 5.61 20.54
CA VAL A 59 -5.98 6.94 20.32
C VAL A 59 -4.89 6.87 19.25
N SER A 60 -3.98 5.89 19.32
CA SER A 60 -2.91 5.75 18.32
C SER A 60 -3.45 5.47 16.93
N ILE A 61 -4.59 4.78 16.79
CA ILE A 61 -5.23 4.53 15.49
C ILE A 61 -5.95 5.79 14.98
N GLN A 62 -6.60 6.55 15.83
CA GLN A 62 -7.21 7.83 15.43
C GLN A 62 -6.13 8.81 14.91
N GLU A 63 -5.04 8.97 15.64
CA GLU A 63 -3.89 9.77 15.21
C GLU A 63 -3.26 9.27 13.90
N LEU A 64 -3.24 7.94 13.70
CA LEU A 64 -2.79 7.32 12.46
C LEU A 64 -3.67 7.71 11.28
N ILE A 65 -5.00 7.65 11.43
CA ILE A 65 -5.95 8.03 10.36
C ILE A 65 -5.79 9.51 10.00
N GLU A 66 -5.68 10.38 10.99
CA GLU A 66 -5.41 11.81 10.75
C GLU A 66 -4.06 12.03 10.04
N ARG A 67 -3.04 11.24 10.39
CA ARG A 67 -1.74 11.29 9.71
C ARG A 67 -1.87 10.88 8.25
N PHE A 68 -2.67 9.89 7.91
CA PHE A 68 -2.90 9.49 6.52
C PHE A 68 -3.47 10.63 5.69
N VAL A 69 -4.44 11.38 6.23
CA VAL A 69 -5.00 12.56 5.57
C VAL A 69 -3.93 13.64 5.36
N ARG A 70 -3.16 13.98 6.40
CA ARG A 70 -2.08 14.98 6.30
C ARG A 70 -1.00 14.56 5.29
N GLU A 71 -0.63 13.27 5.24
CA GLU A 71 0.35 12.73 4.28
C GLU A 71 -0.16 12.83 2.83
N ARG A 72 -1.44 12.57 2.60
CA ARG A 72 -2.08 12.76 1.29
C ARG A 72 -2.08 14.23 0.88
N GLU A 73 -2.55 15.12 1.73
CA GLU A 73 -2.61 16.57 1.45
C GLU A 73 -1.24 17.17 1.15
N SER A 74 -0.23 16.75 1.91
CA SER A 74 1.16 17.16 1.68
C SER A 74 1.81 16.49 0.45
N GLY A 75 1.16 15.45 -0.12
CA GLY A 75 1.68 14.73 -1.27
C GLY A 75 2.81 13.75 -0.95
N VAL A 76 2.92 13.29 0.30
CA VAL A 76 3.98 12.38 0.76
C VAL A 76 3.59 10.92 0.62
N ALA A 77 2.33 10.60 0.91
CA ALA A 77 1.83 9.23 0.81
C ALA A 77 0.31 9.21 0.57
N VAL A 78 -0.17 8.10 0.04
CA VAL A 78 -1.59 7.77 -0.08
C VAL A 78 -1.86 6.47 0.66
N THR A 79 -2.93 6.44 1.47
CA THR A 79 -3.32 5.25 2.22
C THR A 79 -4.77 4.90 1.93
N TYR A 80 -5.01 3.64 1.63
CA TYR A 80 -6.34 3.09 1.39
C TYR A 80 -6.70 2.04 2.43
N ALA A 81 -7.92 2.10 2.93
CA ALA A 81 -8.57 0.97 3.56
C ALA A 81 -9.01 -0.02 2.48
N VAL A 82 -8.67 -1.29 2.67
CA VAL A 82 -9.10 -2.39 1.82
C VAL A 82 -10.40 -2.94 2.39
N THR A 83 -11.50 -2.77 1.67
CA THR A 83 -12.82 -3.27 2.08
C THR A 83 -13.25 -4.45 1.21
N ALA A 84 -13.85 -5.46 1.83
CA ALA A 84 -14.45 -6.57 1.10
C ALA A 84 -15.73 -6.09 0.38
N ALA A 85 -15.80 -6.28 -0.94
CA ALA A 85 -16.86 -5.73 -1.79
C ALA A 85 -18.28 -6.23 -1.40
N ASN A 86 -18.40 -7.45 -0.87
CA ASN A 86 -19.67 -8.07 -0.50
C ASN A 86 -20.18 -7.65 0.88
N THR A 87 -19.34 -7.19 1.79
CA THR A 87 -19.69 -6.88 3.18
C THR A 87 -19.36 -5.45 3.60
N GLY A 88 -18.48 -4.77 2.87
CA GLY A 88 -17.95 -3.47 3.26
C GLY A 88 -16.99 -3.49 4.46
N LEU A 89 -16.69 -4.68 5.02
CA LEU A 89 -15.78 -4.82 6.13
C LEU A 89 -14.36 -4.44 5.72
N ILE A 90 -13.64 -3.72 6.58
CA ILE A 90 -12.21 -3.45 6.41
C ILE A 90 -11.45 -4.74 6.67
N VAL A 91 -10.68 -5.18 5.69
CA VAL A 91 -9.93 -6.42 5.70
C VAL A 91 -8.43 -6.19 5.54
N GLY A 92 -8.01 -4.94 5.39
CA GLY A 92 -6.62 -4.57 5.25
C GLY A 92 -6.39 -3.08 5.08
N LEU A 93 -5.12 -2.73 4.97
CA LEU A 93 -4.63 -1.40 4.60
C LEU A 93 -3.56 -1.53 3.53
N VAL A 94 -3.47 -0.57 2.63
CA VAL A 94 -2.37 -0.43 1.69
C VAL A 94 -1.95 1.03 1.61
N GLN A 95 -0.65 1.28 1.66
CA GLN A 95 -0.07 2.62 1.54
C GLN A 95 0.96 2.63 0.41
N VAL A 96 1.01 3.73 -0.35
CA VAL A 96 2.09 4.07 -1.28
C VAL A 96 2.69 5.38 -0.83
N ARG A 97 3.99 5.38 -0.55
CA ARG A 97 4.77 6.51 -0.04
C ARG A 97 5.87 6.86 -1.02
N GLN A 98 6.04 8.15 -1.30
CA GLN A 98 7.15 8.63 -2.12
C GLN A 98 8.51 8.28 -1.47
N LEU A 99 9.47 7.88 -2.29
CA LEU A 99 10.89 7.80 -1.94
C LEU A 99 11.65 9.04 -2.43
N ASP A 100 11.07 9.75 -3.40
CA ASP A 100 11.51 11.06 -3.88
C ASP A 100 10.29 11.98 -4.07
N PRO A 101 10.47 13.33 -4.05
CA PRO A 101 9.36 14.28 -4.12
C PRO A 101 8.52 14.23 -5.39
N SER A 102 9.02 13.63 -6.47
CA SER A 102 8.31 13.51 -7.75
C SER A 102 7.39 12.28 -7.81
N PHE A 103 7.48 11.35 -6.85
CA PHE A 103 6.86 10.04 -6.88
C PHE A 103 7.38 9.11 -8.00
N GLU A 104 8.44 9.45 -8.70
CA GLU A 104 9.04 8.54 -9.69
C GLU A 104 9.48 7.22 -9.04
N ALA A 105 10.02 7.28 -7.82
CA ALA A 105 10.24 6.13 -6.96
C ALA A 105 9.33 6.21 -5.72
N ALA A 106 8.65 5.10 -5.43
CA ALA A 106 7.78 4.97 -4.27
C ALA A 106 7.97 3.62 -3.58
N GLU A 107 7.70 3.58 -2.29
CA GLU A 107 7.59 2.35 -1.51
C GLU A 107 6.12 2.07 -1.21
N TRP A 108 5.74 0.81 -1.25
CA TRP A 108 4.40 0.41 -0.83
C TRP A 108 4.44 -0.66 0.24
N GLU A 109 3.46 -0.62 1.11
CA GLU A 109 3.23 -1.63 2.12
C GLU A 109 1.76 -2.01 2.15
N CYS A 110 1.49 -3.28 2.46
CA CYS A 110 0.13 -3.82 2.50
C CYS A 110 -0.02 -4.81 3.64
N THR A 111 -1.07 -4.63 4.42
CA THR A 111 -1.48 -5.57 5.47
C THR A 111 -2.88 -6.09 5.14
N ILE A 112 -3.03 -7.42 5.14
CA ILE A 112 -4.32 -8.10 4.99
C ILE A 112 -4.59 -8.95 6.23
N ALA A 113 -5.78 -8.84 6.80
CA ALA A 113 -6.22 -9.61 7.96
C ALA A 113 -6.04 -11.12 7.72
N PRO A 114 -5.61 -11.90 8.73
CA PRO A 114 -5.30 -13.32 8.56
C PRO A 114 -6.42 -14.14 7.92
N SER A 115 -7.68 -13.89 8.27
CA SER A 115 -8.87 -14.55 7.72
C SER A 115 -9.09 -14.33 6.22
N TRP A 116 -8.48 -13.30 5.65
CA TRP A 116 -8.59 -12.93 4.24
C TRP A 116 -7.33 -13.29 3.43
N ARG A 117 -6.35 -13.92 4.06
CA ARG A 117 -5.12 -14.38 3.37
C ARG A 117 -5.41 -15.63 2.56
N GLY A 118 -4.84 -15.71 1.36
CA GLY A 118 -5.04 -16.85 0.44
C GLY A 118 -6.29 -16.78 -0.42
N SER A 119 -7.18 -15.81 -0.22
CA SER A 119 -8.43 -15.60 -0.98
C SER A 119 -8.26 -14.80 -2.27
N GLY A 120 -7.06 -14.37 -2.61
CA GLY A 120 -6.82 -13.44 -3.73
C GLY A 120 -6.87 -11.96 -3.35
N THR A 121 -7.37 -11.61 -2.16
CA THR A 121 -7.50 -10.24 -1.66
C THR A 121 -6.21 -9.42 -1.80
N PHE A 122 -5.06 -9.98 -1.40
CA PHE A 122 -3.78 -9.29 -1.54
C PHE A 122 -3.45 -8.95 -2.99
N LEU A 123 -3.59 -9.90 -3.93
CA LEU A 123 -3.24 -9.68 -5.32
C LEU A 123 -4.16 -8.64 -5.98
N GLU A 124 -5.43 -8.66 -5.65
CA GLU A 124 -6.38 -7.67 -6.16
C GLU A 124 -6.12 -6.27 -5.58
N THR A 125 -5.85 -6.17 -4.28
CA THR A 125 -5.41 -4.94 -3.62
C THR A 125 -4.15 -4.39 -4.27
N ALA A 126 -3.14 -5.23 -4.46
CA ALA A 126 -1.88 -4.86 -5.10
C ALA A 126 -2.08 -4.35 -6.53
N ARG A 127 -2.99 -4.96 -7.30
CA ARG A 127 -3.35 -4.49 -8.64
C ARG A 127 -3.93 -3.09 -8.63
N LEU A 128 -4.93 -2.85 -7.79
CA LEU A 128 -5.60 -1.56 -7.71
C LEU A 128 -4.63 -0.47 -7.27
N ALA A 129 -3.87 -0.73 -6.19
CA ALA A 129 -2.89 0.22 -5.67
C ALA A 129 -1.73 0.46 -6.65
N GLY A 130 -1.21 -0.58 -7.30
CA GLY A 130 -0.15 -0.45 -8.31
C GLY A 130 -0.62 0.29 -9.55
N SER A 131 -1.83 0.00 -10.06
CA SER A 131 -2.40 0.74 -11.19
C SER A 131 -2.61 2.22 -10.87
N PHE A 132 -3.01 2.54 -9.63
CA PHE A 132 -3.09 3.92 -9.16
C PHE A 132 -1.70 4.58 -9.08
N ALA A 133 -0.72 3.88 -8.52
CA ALA A 133 0.65 4.38 -8.41
C ALA A 133 1.26 4.67 -9.78
N PHE A 134 1.24 3.71 -10.69
CA PHE A 134 1.83 3.87 -12.02
C PHE A 134 1.04 4.81 -12.95
N GLY A 135 -0.29 4.85 -12.81
CA GLY A 135 -1.17 5.64 -13.67
C GLY A 135 -1.40 7.06 -13.16
N THR A 136 -1.71 7.22 -11.87
CA THR A 136 -2.15 8.50 -11.29
C THR A 136 -1.04 9.22 -10.55
N LEU A 137 -0.23 8.52 -9.75
CA LEU A 137 0.90 9.15 -9.03
C LEU A 137 2.09 9.39 -9.96
N GLY A 138 2.16 8.71 -11.11
CA GLY A 138 3.26 8.84 -12.07
C GLY A 138 4.50 8.02 -11.70
N THR A 139 4.38 7.10 -10.75
CA THR A 139 5.47 6.25 -10.29
C THR A 139 6.06 5.46 -11.47
N HIS A 140 7.38 5.43 -11.57
CA HIS A 140 8.12 4.57 -12.50
C HIS A 140 8.56 3.27 -11.82
N ARG A 141 8.94 3.37 -10.53
CA ARG A 141 9.46 2.26 -9.73
C ARG A 141 8.73 2.16 -8.38
N LEU A 142 8.17 0.99 -8.10
CA LEU A 142 7.46 0.71 -6.85
C LEU A 142 8.23 -0.36 -6.04
N GLU A 143 8.75 0.03 -4.88
CA GLU A 143 9.53 -0.83 -4.00
C GLU A 143 8.68 -1.44 -2.88
N ALA A 144 9.05 -2.64 -2.43
CA ALA A 144 8.52 -3.24 -1.22
C ALA A 144 9.66 -3.86 -0.40
N ARG A 145 9.65 -3.64 0.91
CA ARG A 145 10.59 -4.26 1.85
C ARG A 145 9.85 -5.26 2.73
N VAL A 146 10.23 -6.51 2.63
CA VAL A 146 9.58 -7.62 3.33
C VAL A 146 10.58 -8.35 4.20
N LEU A 147 10.21 -8.69 5.44
CA LEU A 147 11.06 -9.50 6.30
C LEU A 147 11.48 -10.78 5.57
N LEU A 148 12.78 -11.09 5.60
CA LEU A 148 13.33 -12.28 4.94
C LEU A 148 12.60 -13.57 5.35
N GLN A 149 12.19 -13.65 6.61
CA GLN A 149 11.49 -14.80 7.19
C GLN A 149 10.00 -14.87 6.80
N ASN A 150 9.42 -13.80 6.24
CA ASN A 150 8.02 -13.79 5.82
C ASN A 150 7.85 -14.42 4.43
N GLY A 151 7.98 -15.77 4.37
CA GLY A 151 7.88 -16.52 3.11
C GLY A 151 6.56 -16.31 2.37
N ARG A 152 5.45 -16.04 3.09
CA ARG A 152 4.15 -15.78 2.47
C ARG A 152 4.17 -14.46 1.69
N ALA A 153 4.60 -13.36 2.30
CA ALA A 153 4.65 -12.06 1.64
C ALA A 153 5.67 -12.08 0.48
N ASN A 154 6.86 -12.67 0.69
CA ASN A 154 7.84 -12.84 -0.37
C ASN A 154 7.30 -13.66 -1.56
N GLY A 155 6.54 -14.74 -1.28
CA GLY A 155 5.88 -15.54 -2.31
C GLY A 155 4.76 -14.80 -3.04
N ALA A 156 4.03 -13.93 -2.34
CA ALA A 156 2.96 -13.11 -2.93
C ALA A 156 3.53 -12.04 -3.87
N LEU A 157 4.63 -11.37 -3.50
CA LEU A 157 5.32 -10.41 -4.35
C LEU A 157 5.87 -11.06 -5.62
N ARG A 158 6.46 -12.26 -5.49
CA ARG A 158 6.91 -13.04 -6.68
C ARG A 158 5.75 -13.36 -7.63
N LYS A 159 4.58 -13.74 -7.09
CA LYS A 159 3.37 -13.97 -7.90
C LYS A 159 2.83 -12.70 -8.56
N LEU A 160 3.07 -11.55 -7.94
CA LEU A 160 2.74 -10.24 -8.49
C LEU A 160 3.66 -9.82 -9.64
N GLY A 161 4.75 -10.54 -9.86
CA GLY A 161 5.76 -10.21 -10.88
C GLY A 161 6.88 -9.32 -10.35
N ALA A 162 6.94 -9.07 -9.03
CA ALA A 162 8.03 -8.29 -8.47
C ALA A 162 9.37 -9.03 -8.59
N VAL A 163 10.43 -8.28 -8.87
CA VAL A 163 11.80 -8.76 -8.95
C VAL A 163 12.48 -8.58 -7.60
N GLN A 164 13.14 -9.63 -7.12
CA GLN A 164 13.97 -9.55 -5.92
C GLN A 164 15.33 -8.94 -6.30
N GLU A 165 15.68 -7.80 -5.71
CA GLU A 165 16.94 -7.11 -6.01
C GLU A 165 18.03 -7.37 -4.98
N GLY A 166 17.67 -7.69 -3.74
CA GLY A 166 18.68 -7.96 -2.73
C GLY A 166 18.15 -8.22 -1.34
N VAL A 167 19.07 -8.46 -0.41
CA VAL A 167 18.79 -8.58 1.02
C VAL A 167 19.40 -7.39 1.75
N LEU A 168 18.56 -6.64 2.41
CA LEU A 168 18.93 -5.51 3.27
C LEU A 168 19.25 -6.07 4.66
N ARG A 169 20.54 -6.21 4.97
CA ARG A 169 20.97 -6.79 6.24
C ARG A 169 20.63 -5.88 7.41
N ARG A 170 19.97 -6.43 8.43
CA ARG A 170 19.64 -5.76 9.70
C ARG A 170 18.90 -4.41 9.49
N SER A 171 18.09 -4.31 8.45
CA SER A 171 17.44 -3.08 8.02
C SER A 171 16.16 -2.75 8.78
N ALA A 172 15.60 -3.69 9.53
CA ALA A 172 14.43 -3.48 10.35
C ALA A 172 14.66 -3.91 11.80
N ARG A 173 13.89 -3.33 12.75
CA ARG A 173 13.91 -3.72 14.15
C ARG A 173 12.59 -4.38 14.53
N ARG A 174 12.63 -5.57 15.12
CA ARG A 174 11.46 -6.34 15.56
C ARG A 174 11.72 -6.94 16.94
N ALA A 175 10.82 -6.68 17.90
CA ALA A 175 10.97 -7.17 19.28
C ALA A 175 12.39 -6.95 19.85
N GLY A 176 12.94 -5.75 19.62
CA GLY A 176 14.27 -5.36 20.08
C GLY A 176 15.46 -5.91 19.26
N LYS A 177 15.23 -6.79 18.28
CA LYS A 177 16.27 -7.40 17.44
C LYS A 177 16.29 -6.80 16.04
N TYR A 178 17.49 -6.67 15.47
CA TYR A 178 17.64 -6.30 14.05
C TYR A 178 17.43 -7.54 13.18
N VAL A 179 16.64 -7.39 12.14
CA VAL A 179 16.26 -8.45 11.19
C VAL A 179 16.48 -8.00 9.76
N ASP A 180 16.69 -8.99 8.88
CA ASP A 180 16.93 -8.76 7.47
C ASP A 180 15.60 -8.60 6.72
N GLN A 181 15.61 -7.77 5.68
CA GLN A 181 14.51 -7.61 4.74
C GLN A 181 14.96 -7.95 3.32
N VAL A 182 14.04 -8.41 2.51
CA VAL A 182 14.20 -8.55 1.06
C VAL A 182 13.68 -7.29 0.40
N LEU A 183 14.45 -6.70 -0.49
CA LEU A 183 14.04 -5.61 -1.36
C LEU A 183 13.45 -6.20 -2.64
N TRP A 184 12.21 -5.84 -2.93
CA TRP A 184 11.48 -6.17 -4.13
C TRP A 184 11.18 -4.89 -4.92
N SER A 185 11.13 -4.99 -6.24
CA SER A 185 10.75 -3.90 -7.12
C SER A 185 9.74 -4.35 -8.18
N LEU A 186 8.90 -3.41 -8.59
CA LEU A 186 8.04 -3.46 -9.75
C LEU A 186 8.31 -2.21 -10.59
N LEU A 187 8.53 -2.37 -11.88
CA LEU A 187 8.68 -1.26 -12.81
C LEU A 187 7.39 -1.03 -13.59
N LYS A 188 7.16 0.20 -13.98
CA LYS A 188 5.96 0.60 -14.75
C LYS A 188 5.84 -0.17 -16.07
N GLU A 189 6.96 -0.41 -16.74
CA GLU A 189 7.05 -1.13 -18.00
C GLU A 189 6.64 -2.61 -17.86
N ASP A 190 6.96 -3.24 -16.73
CA ASP A 190 6.61 -4.64 -16.46
C ASP A 190 5.15 -4.81 -16.01
N TRP A 191 4.53 -3.72 -15.52
CA TRP A 191 3.22 -3.77 -14.89
C TRP A 191 2.10 -4.16 -15.85
N GLY A 192 2.10 -3.59 -17.07
CA GLY A 192 1.08 -3.85 -18.09
C GLY A 192 1.14 -5.27 -18.66
N ASP A 193 2.33 -5.74 -18.97
CA ASP A 193 2.56 -7.02 -19.64
C ASP A 193 2.24 -8.22 -18.76
N HIS A 194 2.54 -8.12 -17.47
CA HIS A 194 2.31 -9.18 -16.49
C HIS A 194 0.82 -9.54 -16.34
N TRP A 195 -0.09 -8.57 -16.49
CA TRP A 195 -1.53 -8.78 -16.26
C TRP A 195 -2.30 -9.23 -17.49
N VAL A 196 -1.82 -8.94 -18.67
CA VAL A 196 -2.39 -9.47 -19.94
C VAL A 196 -2.20 -10.98 -20.00
N SER A 197 -1.10 -11.49 -19.42
CA SER A 197 -0.77 -12.92 -19.43
C SER A 197 -1.59 -13.79 -18.44
N ILE A 198 -2.28 -13.18 -17.46
CA ILE A 198 -3.07 -13.89 -16.43
C ILE A 198 -4.58 -13.86 -16.70
N ALA A 199 -5.03 -13.30 -17.81
CA ALA A 199 -6.42 -13.38 -18.21
C ALA A 199 -6.81 -14.89 -18.31
N PRO A 200 -7.92 -15.32 -17.67
CA PRO A 200 -8.32 -16.72 -17.72
C PRO A 200 -8.55 -17.10 -19.19
N ARG A 201 -7.82 -18.11 -19.65
CA ARG A 201 -8.15 -18.75 -20.92
C ARG A 201 -9.52 -19.40 -20.76
N VAL A 202 -10.52 -18.82 -21.40
CA VAL A 202 -11.84 -19.43 -21.50
C VAL A 202 -11.66 -20.67 -22.36
N HIS A 203 -11.84 -21.84 -21.78
CA HIS A 203 -11.99 -23.11 -22.48
C HIS A 203 -13.45 -23.37 -22.76
#